data_7dc7d79c4f83e31bc9f71a079e512267
#
_entry.id   7dc7d79c4f83e31bc9f71a079e512267
#
_cell.length_a   1.000
_cell.length_b   1.000
_cell.length_c   1.000
_cell.angle_alpha   90.00
_cell.angle_beta   90.00
_cell.angle_gamma   90.00
#
_symmetry.space_group_name_H-M   'P 1'
#
loop_
_entity.id
_entity.type
_entity.pdbx_description
1 polymer ?
#
loop_
_entity_poly.entity_id
_entity_poly.type
_entity_poly.pdbx_seq_one_letter_code
_entity_poly.pdbx_strand_id
1 'polypeptide(L)'
;MRLIDGDSMERLSQVQLYLRAAEARRFVAELEKLLADPEASEHFHVFSEDGGDEVSVSILTPAKLAGKGYTPDERKAFGKWKPHG
;
A
#
# COMPACT_ATOMS: atom_id res chain seq x y z
N MET A 1 -2.87 -1.25 -9.66
CA MET A 1 -3.01 -1.45 -8.22
C MET A 1 -2.80 -2.91 -7.87
N ARG A 2 -2.14 -3.20 -6.77
CA ARG A 2 -2.03 -4.56 -6.23
C ARG A 2 -2.52 -4.58 -4.81
N LEU A 3 -3.32 -5.58 -4.50
CA LEU A 3 -3.83 -5.85 -3.17
C LEU A 3 -3.21 -7.15 -2.67
N ILE A 4 -2.60 -7.10 -1.49
CA ILE A 4 -1.88 -8.23 -0.92
C ILE A 4 -2.36 -8.43 0.51
N ASP A 5 -2.65 -9.67 0.89
CA ASP A 5 -2.94 -10.02 2.27
C ASP A 5 -1.67 -9.86 3.11
N GLY A 6 -1.74 -9.05 4.18
CA GLY A 6 -0.57 -8.73 4.99
C GLY A 6 0.01 -9.91 5.75
N ASP A 7 -0.78 -10.94 6.03
CA ASP A 7 -0.33 -12.11 6.76
C ASP A 7 0.18 -13.22 5.85
N SER A 8 -0.62 -13.59 4.84
CA SER A 8 -0.28 -14.68 3.93
C SER A 8 0.61 -14.28 2.77
N MET A 9 0.67 -12.98 2.48
CA MET A 9 1.34 -12.41 1.31
C MET A 9 0.73 -12.87 -0.02
N GLU A 10 -0.49 -13.41 0.02
CA GLU A 10 -1.22 -13.79 -1.18
C GLU A 10 -1.89 -12.58 -1.82
N ARG A 11 -1.99 -12.62 -3.14
CA ARG A 11 -2.65 -11.56 -3.88
C ARG A 11 -4.16 -11.63 -3.68
N LEU A 12 -4.77 -10.47 -3.43
CA LEU A 12 -6.22 -10.30 -3.38
C LEU A 12 -6.69 -9.64 -4.68
N SER A 13 -7.86 -10.04 -5.17
CA SER A 13 -8.47 -9.43 -6.35
C SER A 13 -9.51 -8.38 -5.99
N GLN A 14 -9.97 -8.38 -4.76
CA GLN A 14 -11.01 -7.47 -4.31
C GLN A 14 -10.89 -7.25 -2.81
N VAL A 15 -11.12 -6.01 -2.39
CA VAL A 15 -11.21 -5.66 -0.97
C VAL A 15 -12.34 -4.65 -0.80
N GLN A 16 -13.01 -4.70 0.34
CA GLN A 16 -14.02 -3.71 0.72
C GLN A 16 -13.56 -3.04 2.00
N LEU A 17 -13.46 -1.72 1.98
CA LEU A 17 -13.09 -0.93 3.15
C LEU A 17 -14.32 -0.16 3.64
N TYR A 18 -14.60 -0.28 4.93
CA TYR A 18 -15.65 0.46 5.61
C TYR A 18 -14.98 1.38 6.61
N LEU A 19 -14.98 2.67 6.33
CA LEU A 19 -14.22 3.65 7.08
C LEU A 19 -15.14 4.61 7.83
N ARG A 20 -14.75 4.96 9.04
CA ARG A 20 -15.30 6.14 9.69
C ARG A 20 -14.72 7.40 9.05
N ALA A 21 -15.41 8.52 9.18
CA ALA A 21 -14.96 9.77 8.56
C ALA A 21 -13.55 10.17 9.01
N ALA A 22 -13.22 9.97 10.28
CA ALA A 22 -11.90 10.29 10.80
C ALA A 22 -10.82 9.41 10.16
N GLU A 23 -11.11 8.13 9.96
CA GLU A 23 -10.20 7.20 9.29
C GLU A 23 -10.00 7.59 7.83
N ALA A 24 -11.09 7.95 7.14
CA ALA A 24 -11.02 8.39 5.75
C ALA A 24 -10.17 9.67 5.60
N ARG A 25 -10.34 10.63 6.49
CA ARG A 25 -9.54 11.86 6.49
C ARG A 25 -8.05 11.55 6.69
N ARG A 26 -7.75 10.58 7.54
CA ARG A 26 -6.37 10.15 7.76
C ARG A 26 -5.76 9.53 6.50
N PHE A 27 -6.53 8.68 5.79
CA PHE A 27 -6.09 8.14 4.51
C PHE A 27 -5.74 9.24 3.51
N VAL A 28 -6.60 10.25 3.38
CA VAL A 28 -6.35 11.37 2.47
C VAL A 28 -5.05 12.08 2.82
N ALA A 29 -4.87 12.42 4.09
CA ALA A 29 -3.68 13.14 4.54
C ALA A 29 -2.39 12.35 4.29
N GLU A 30 -2.42 11.04 4.58
CA GLU A 30 -1.24 10.19 4.38
C GLU A 30 -0.94 9.95 2.90
N LEU A 31 -1.98 9.78 2.07
CA LEU A 31 -1.79 9.66 0.63
C LEU A 31 -1.18 10.93 0.02
N GLU A 32 -1.60 12.10 0.47
CA GLU A 32 -1.02 13.35 0.01
C GLU A 32 0.48 13.45 0.34
N LYS A 33 0.89 12.97 1.51
CA LYS A 33 2.31 12.93 1.89
C LYS A 33 3.11 12.02 0.96
N LEU A 34 2.57 10.84 0.63
CA LEU A 34 3.25 9.93 -0.30
C LEU A 34 3.35 10.53 -1.70
N LEU A 35 2.30 11.20 -2.17
CA LEU A 35 2.29 11.81 -3.50
C LEU A 35 3.25 12.99 -3.60
N ALA A 36 3.59 13.64 -2.50
CA ALA A 36 4.57 14.73 -2.50
C ALA A 36 5.98 14.24 -2.85
N ASP A 37 6.29 12.95 -2.56
CA ASP A 37 7.57 12.34 -2.92
C ASP A 37 7.37 10.84 -3.20
N PRO A 38 6.81 10.48 -4.36
CA PRO A 38 6.47 9.08 -4.66
C PRO A 38 7.68 8.16 -4.80
N GLU A 39 8.88 8.71 -5.02
CA GLU A 39 10.10 7.90 -5.12
C GLU A 39 10.71 7.58 -3.75
N ALA A 40 10.29 8.24 -2.70
CA ALA A 40 10.73 7.90 -1.35
C ALA A 40 10.30 6.48 -0.99
N SER A 41 11.14 5.77 -0.23
CA SER A 41 10.83 4.40 0.21
C SER A 41 9.85 4.41 1.38
N GLU A 42 8.89 5.31 1.35
CA GLU A 42 7.94 5.47 2.43
C GLU A 42 6.67 4.68 2.17
N HIS A 43 6.06 4.27 3.24
CA HIS A 43 4.74 3.70 3.27
C HIS A 43 4.05 4.21 4.52
N PHE A 44 2.73 4.13 4.56
CA PHE A 44 2.02 4.46 5.78
C PHE A 44 1.14 3.30 6.24
N HIS A 45 0.84 3.31 7.52
CA HIS A 45 -0.10 2.38 8.14
C HIS A 45 -1.27 3.17 8.70
N VAL A 46 -2.47 2.76 8.39
CA VAL A 46 -3.67 3.29 9.03
C VAL A 46 -4.31 2.17 9.83
N PHE A 47 -4.48 2.42 11.11
CA PHE A 47 -5.13 1.48 12.02
C PHE A 47 -6.57 1.91 12.24
N SER A 48 -7.46 0.94 12.39
CA SER A 48 -8.82 1.23 12.82
C SER A 48 -8.80 1.88 14.21
N GLU A 49 -9.84 2.66 14.51
CA GLU A 49 -9.91 3.36 15.81
C GLU A 49 -9.89 2.39 16.99
N ASP A 50 -10.41 1.18 16.82
CA ASP A 50 -10.37 0.14 17.84
C ASP A 50 -9.06 -0.67 17.84
N GLY A 51 -8.16 -0.40 16.89
CA GLY A 51 -6.89 -1.10 16.77
C GLY A 51 -6.96 -2.51 16.19
N GLY A 52 -8.15 -2.94 15.74
CA GLY A 52 -8.34 -4.32 15.26
C GLY A 52 -7.89 -4.56 13.84
N ASP A 53 -7.89 -3.53 13.02
CA ASP A 53 -7.56 -3.65 11.59
C ASP A 53 -6.46 -2.69 11.20
N GLU A 54 -5.69 -3.08 10.19
CA GLU A 54 -4.60 -2.27 9.68
C GLU A 54 -4.59 -2.32 8.16
N VAL A 55 -4.37 -1.16 7.53
CA VAL A 55 -4.11 -1.06 6.10
C VAL A 55 -2.77 -0.37 5.91
N SER A 56 -1.88 -1.00 5.13
CA SER A 56 -0.59 -0.42 4.74
C SER A 56 -0.67 -0.01 3.28
N VAL A 57 -0.16 1.17 2.97
CA VAL A 57 -0.20 1.72 1.62
C VAL A 57 1.17 2.25 1.23
N SER A 58 1.59 1.97 0.00
CA SER A 58 2.79 2.58 -0.58
C SER A 58 2.53 2.90 -2.05
N ILE A 59 3.29 3.87 -2.56
CA ILE A 59 3.28 4.17 -3.99
C ILE A 59 4.37 3.33 -4.65
N LEU A 60 3.98 2.57 -5.66
CA LEU A 60 4.92 1.76 -6.43
C LEU A 60 5.30 2.52 -7.70
N THR A 61 6.59 2.72 -7.90
CA THR A 61 7.12 3.36 -9.11
C THR A 61 8.08 2.41 -9.82
N PRO A 62 8.34 2.61 -11.14
CA PRO A 62 9.33 1.78 -11.85
C PRO A 62 10.71 1.80 -11.21
N ALA A 63 11.15 2.96 -10.72
CA ALA A 63 12.45 3.08 -10.08
C ALA A 63 12.52 2.29 -8.77
N LYS A 64 11.48 2.37 -7.94
CA LYS A 64 11.43 1.60 -6.69
C LYS A 64 11.35 0.10 -6.96
N LEU A 65 10.62 -0.30 -8.00
CA LEU A 65 10.50 -1.72 -8.37
C LEU A 65 11.85 -2.27 -8.85
N ALA A 66 12.64 -1.47 -9.55
CA ALA A 66 13.98 -1.86 -10.00
C ALA A 66 14.98 -1.94 -8.84
N GLY A 67 14.71 -1.27 -7.72
CA GLY A 67 15.57 -1.29 -6.54
C GLY A 67 15.44 -2.58 -5.73
N LYS A 68 16.03 -2.59 -4.55
CA LYS A 68 16.08 -3.77 -3.66
C LYS A 68 15.15 -3.64 -2.45
N GLY A 69 14.23 -2.66 -2.47
CA GLY A 69 13.39 -2.35 -1.32
C GLY A 69 12.25 -3.32 -1.05
N TYR A 70 11.92 -4.19 -2.00
CA TYR A 70 10.81 -5.13 -1.85
C TYR A 70 11.31 -6.54 -1.62
N THR A 71 10.57 -7.29 -0.79
CA THR A 71 10.88 -8.70 -0.50
C THR A 71 10.57 -9.58 -1.71
N PRO A 72 11.15 -10.80 -1.78
CA PRO A 72 10.78 -11.75 -2.82
C PRO A 72 9.28 -12.08 -2.84
N ASP A 73 8.65 -12.16 -1.67
CA ASP A 73 7.20 -12.43 -1.59
C ASP A 73 6.38 -11.28 -2.16
N GLU A 74 6.76 -10.04 -1.88
CA GLU A 74 6.12 -8.87 -2.47
C GLU A 74 6.27 -8.87 -3.98
N ARG A 75 7.47 -9.15 -4.49
CA ARG A 75 7.72 -9.21 -5.93
C ARG A 75 6.92 -10.31 -6.60
N LYS A 76 6.76 -11.44 -5.96
CA LYS A 76 5.93 -12.54 -6.47
C LYS A 76 4.46 -12.11 -6.54
N ALA A 77 3.96 -11.40 -5.53
CA ALA A 77 2.58 -10.91 -5.50
C ALA A 77 2.34 -9.84 -6.56
N PHE A 78 3.34 -8.99 -6.84
CA PHE A 78 3.23 -8.01 -7.93
C PHE A 78 3.09 -8.69 -9.30
N GLY A 79 3.76 -9.84 -9.49
CA GLY A 79 3.71 -10.58 -10.72
C GLY A 79 4.21 -9.78 -11.92
N LYS A 80 3.45 -9.82 -13.01
CA LYS A 80 3.80 -9.10 -14.25
C LYS A 80 3.23 -7.67 -14.28
N TRP A 81 2.54 -7.26 -13.26
CA TRP A 81 1.97 -5.91 -13.20
C TRP A 81 3.07 -4.86 -13.18
N LYS A 82 2.90 -3.82 -13.99
CA LYS A 82 3.85 -2.71 -14.06
C LYS A 82 3.19 -1.43 -13.57
N PRO A 83 3.87 -0.68 -12.69
CA PRO A 83 3.34 0.62 -12.23
C PRO A 83 3.56 1.67 -13.33
N HIS A 84 2.49 2.01 -14.03
CA HIS A 84 2.52 3.10 -15.00
C HIS A 84 2.08 4.37 -14.29
N GLY A 85 2.97 5.24 -14.15
CA GLY A 85 2.90 6.52 -13.61
C GLY A 85 2.20 7.46 -13.13
#